data_46e330f9bab14e3d2920ce5746395901
#
_entry.id   46e330f9bab14e3d2920ce5746395901
#
_cell.length_a   1.000
_cell.length_b   1.000
_cell.length_c   1.000
_cell.angle_alpha   90.00
_cell.angle_beta   90.00
_cell.angle_gamma   90.00
#
_symmetry.space_group_name_H-M   'P 1'
#
loop_
_entity.id
_entity.type
_entity.pdbx_description
1 polymer ?
#
loop_
_entity_poly.entity_id
_entity_poly.type
_entity_poly.pdbx_seq_one_letter_code
_entity_poly.pdbx_strand_id
1 'polypeptide(L)'
;MKSLQFQTRKSWPLTLGIDIGTHSLKYLLLSQKQWGIKVEAFGRYSLVSEAEDAPEKIQEIINHLFQKSNDFKRAKVIVGLEGSNVVVKRESLPELKKKELIQTISFGIHRELAKENEDAVVVCDAVSIAPSAETPGNYDYLTIGALEEEIDMRVGPIVSSGLIPAKVVPVVLSFTNLYQYLSEVEKMQLFGVLDIGADRSMLVLIKNGELAFFREIVVGGDDFTKAITGTIFHEGKAIQFTNIEASEFKIRYGYPLGFSEGMTFRGAPLSEVGTMMRPVVERLTGEIQRSLGFYRDQSGSDELHNLYLVGGGARLKHLPNVLADKIGCSVSLLTPPEKIKVGGKKEQRKIFNRKFAEQAVSLSLALESPTGGNLLPLIYKKINRNNFIQKLALAGIFTILILIAFMSINIYTKKKDLQRSVKEKERMVPINNKRIAMYEELQSEKVSLESQISAINELTKQDENILQIIRLVTHATPPYIALTSLKYGMGTTASGNNRSRRAKNQNDQSAEKKWMLRLEGVNKDPPNDYGIFVAQFIVNLEESGYFSEVKLERESFNNEKKTYTFSIVAYIDKKE
;
A
#
# COMPACT_ATOMS: atom_id res chain seq x y z
N MET A 1 15.39 -6.68 -18.85
CA MET A 1 14.80 -6.19 -17.60
C MET A 1 13.50 -6.94 -17.34
N LYS A 2 13.52 -7.94 -16.45
CA LYS A 2 12.31 -8.70 -16.07
C LYS A 2 11.56 -7.89 -15.04
N SER A 3 10.35 -7.45 -15.38
CA SER A 3 9.42 -6.80 -14.45
C SER A 3 9.05 -7.79 -13.35
N LEU A 4 9.45 -7.50 -12.13
CA LEU A 4 8.94 -8.14 -10.92
C LEU A 4 7.47 -7.74 -10.76
N GLN A 5 6.57 -8.59 -11.26
CA GLN A 5 5.16 -8.55 -10.86
C GLN A 5 5.08 -8.97 -9.39
N PHE A 6 4.93 -7.99 -8.51
CA PHE A 6 4.47 -8.23 -7.16
C PHE A 6 3.03 -8.76 -7.23
N GLN A 7 2.88 -10.08 -7.27
CA GLN A 7 1.62 -10.73 -6.96
C GLN A 7 1.34 -10.48 -5.48
N THR A 8 0.58 -9.43 -5.18
CA THR A 8 -0.07 -9.31 -3.88
C THR A 8 -0.89 -10.57 -3.65
N ARG A 9 -0.56 -11.34 -2.63
CA ARG A 9 -1.38 -12.46 -2.15
C ARG A 9 -2.76 -11.91 -1.84
N LYS A 10 -3.69 -11.99 -2.80
CA LYS A 10 -5.11 -11.81 -2.54
C LYS A 10 -5.51 -12.93 -1.59
N SER A 11 -5.77 -12.60 -0.33
CA SER A 11 -6.57 -13.46 0.53
C SER A 11 -7.92 -13.58 -0.19
N TRP A 12 -8.22 -14.76 -0.73
CA TRP A 12 -9.47 -14.99 -1.44
C TRP A 12 -10.61 -14.82 -0.46
N PRO A 13 -11.53 -13.86 -0.70
CA PRO A 13 -12.59 -13.58 0.25
C PRO A 13 -13.55 -14.77 0.31
N LEU A 14 -14.06 -15.03 1.50
CA LEU A 14 -15.23 -15.88 1.67
C LEU A 14 -16.40 -15.21 0.95
N THR A 15 -17.18 -16.00 0.20
CA THR A 15 -18.39 -15.53 -0.47
C THR A 15 -19.60 -16.28 0.07
N LEU A 16 -20.63 -15.57 0.43
CA LEU A 16 -21.90 -16.12 0.93
C LEU A 16 -23.00 -15.84 -0.09
N GLY A 17 -23.45 -16.88 -0.77
CA GLY A 17 -24.64 -16.83 -1.63
C GLY A 17 -25.88 -17.10 -0.79
N ILE A 18 -26.85 -16.18 -0.88
CA ILE A 18 -28.15 -16.28 -0.19
C ILE A 18 -29.26 -16.31 -1.25
N ASP A 19 -30.01 -17.38 -1.23
CA ASP A 19 -31.22 -17.60 -2.06
C ASP A 19 -32.44 -17.53 -1.14
N ILE A 20 -33.28 -16.52 -1.35
CA ILE A 20 -34.51 -16.29 -0.58
C ILE A 20 -35.70 -16.58 -1.49
N GLY A 21 -36.16 -17.81 -1.43
CA GLY A 21 -37.39 -18.23 -2.14
C GLY A 21 -38.62 -18.13 -1.26
N THR A 22 -39.78 -18.42 -1.81
CA THR A 22 -41.08 -18.34 -1.13
C THR A 22 -41.16 -19.17 0.16
N HIS A 23 -40.68 -20.41 0.14
CA HIS A 23 -40.78 -21.34 1.27
C HIS A 23 -39.50 -21.51 2.08
N SER A 24 -38.36 -21.04 1.61
CA SER A 24 -37.10 -21.29 2.30
C SER A 24 -36.00 -20.32 1.92
N LEU A 25 -35.19 -19.98 2.92
CA LEU A 25 -33.91 -19.37 2.72
C LEU A 25 -32.84 -20.47 2.62
N LYS A 26 -32.06 -20.43 1.55
CA LYS A 26 -30.90 -21.29 1.35
C LYS A 26 -29.64 -20.45 1.36
N TYR A 27 -28.57 -20.99 1.90
CA TYR A 27 -27.29 -20.30 1.93
C TYR A 27 -26.13 -21.26 1.66
N LEU A 28 -25.09 -20.71 1.07
CA LEU A 28 -23.85 -21.45 0.84
C LEU A 28 -22.65 -20.52 1.02
N LEU A 29 -21.75 -20.91 1.93
CA LEU A 29 -20.49 -20.22 2.17
C LEU A 29 -19.38 -20.91 1.39
N LEU A 30 -18.69 -20.15 0.58
CA LEU A 30 -17.67 -20.60 -0.32
C LEU A 30 -16.34 -19.91 -0.01
N SER A 31 -15.25 -20.67 0.00
CA SER A 31 -13.89 -20.12 -0.01
C SER A 31 -13.22 -20.39 -1.36
N GLN A 32 -12.65 -19.35 -1.95
CA GLN A 32 -11.79 -19.46 -3.11
C GLN A 32 -10.34 -19.42 -2.67
N LYS A 33 -9.59 -20.49 -2.90
CA LYS A 33 -8.17 -20.61 -2.59
C LYS A 33 -7.38 -20.85 -3.87
N GLN A 34 -6.08 -20.59 -3.82
CA GLN A 34 -5.18 -20.85 -4.95
C GLN A 34 -5.32 -22.27 -5.54
N TRP A 35 -5.77 -23.22 -4.74
CA TRP A 35 -5.92 -24.65 -5.06
C TRP A 35 -7.34 -25.05 -5.47
N GLY A 36 -8.22 -24.08 -5.72
CA GLY A 36 -9.60 -24.35 -6.11
C GLY A 36 -10.65 -23.79 -5.14
N ILE A 37 -11.88 -24.15 -5.43
CA ILE A 37 -13.07 -23.69 -4.72
C ILE A 37 -13.49 -24.73 -3.71
N LYS A 38 -13.89 -24.26 -2.52
CA LYS A 38 -14.32 -25.12 -1.44
C LYS A 38 -15.59 -24.59 -0.78
N VAL A 39 -16.62 -25.43 -0.68
CA VAL A 39 -17.81 -25.18 0.12
C VAL A 39 -17.45 -25.37 1.58
N GLU A 40 -17.55 -24.31 2.39
CA GLU A 40 -17.24 -24.32 3.82
C GLU A 40 -18.48 -24.62 4.66
N ALA A 41 -19.64 -24.09 4.27
CA ALA A 41 -20.93 -24.34 4.92
C ALA A 41 -22.07 -24.19 3.94
N PHE A 42 -23.17 -24.87 4.19
CA PHE A 42 -24.41 -24.76 3.43
C PHE A 42 -25.59 -25.13 4.32
N GLY A 43 -26.77 -24.68 3.95
CA GLY A 43 -27.98 -25.04 4.66
C GLY A 43 -29.25 -24.48 4.05
N ARG A 44 -30.36 -24.90 4.64
CA ARG A 44 -31.72 -24.47 4.28
C ARG A 44 -32.49 -24.24 5.58
N TYR A 45 -33.21 -23.14 5.62
CA TYR A 45 -34.16 -22.79 6.68
C TYR A 45 -35.54 -22.61 6.05
N SER A 46 -36.61 -23.08 6.75
CA SER A 46 -37.98 -22.83 6.34
C SER A 46 -38.36 -21.39 6.67
N LEU A 47 -39.02 -20.73 5.73
CA LEU A 47 -39.65 -19.40 5.91
C LEU A 47 -41.16 -19.55 6.17
N VAL A 48 -41.74 -20.74 5.98
CA VAL A 48 -43.15 -20.98 6.25
C VAL A 48 -43.32 -21.09 7.75
N SER A 49 -44.07 -20.15 8.31
CA SER A 49 -44.49 -20.10 9.72
C SER A 49 -45.93 -19.61 9.76
N GLU A 50 -46.74 -20.17 10.66
CA GLU A 50 -48.14 -19.73 10.86
C GLU A 50 -48.19 -18.41 11.67
N ALA A 51 -47.08 -17.96 12.27
CA ALA A 51 -47.07 -16.95 13.30
C ALA A 51 -46.11 -15.75 13.07
N GLU A 52 -45.28 -15.78 12.02
CA GLU A 52 -44.28 -14.72 11.82
C GLU A 52 -44.25 -14.20 10.37
N ASP A 53 -44.01 -12.91 10.24
CA ASP A 53 -43.77 -12.29 8.95
C ASP A 53 -42.43 -12.74 8.37
N ALA A 54 -42.39 -12.98 7.05
CA ALA A 54 -41.20 -13.48 6.35
C ALA A 54 -39.94 -12.62 6.56
N PRO A 55 -40.01 -11.28 6.63
CA PRO A 55 -38.87 -10.43 6.92
C PRO A 55 -38.24 -10.68 8.29
N GLU A 56 -39.04 -10.85 9.33
CA GLU A 56 -38.54 -11.11 10.69
C GLU A 56 -37.85 -12.47 10.76
N LYS A 57 -38.45 -13.48 10.11
CA LYS A 57 -37.84 -14.83 10.01
C LYS A 57 -36.51 -14.84 9.28
N ILE A 58 -36.38 -14.07 8.20
CA ILE A 58 -35.11 -13.90 7.49
C ILE A 58 -34.07 -13.29 8.42
N GLN A 59 -34.42 -12.24 9.16
CA GLN A 59 -33.53 -11.59 10.12
C GLN A 59 -33.06 -12.56 11.23
N GLU A 60 -33.98 -13.34 11.79
CA GLU A 60 -33.65 -14.38 12.79
C GLU A 60 -32.63 -15.40 12.25
N ILE A 61 -32.88 -15.92 11.04
CA ILE A 61 -31.98 -16.86 10.38
C ILE A 61 -30.59 -16.27 10.18
N ILE A 62 -30.49 -15.03 9.70
CA ILE A 62 -29.21 -14.36 9.49
C ILE A 62 -28.46 -14.17 10.80
N ASN A 63 -29.16 -13.73 11.85
CA ASN A 63 -28.57 -13.61 13.20
C ASN A 63 -28.05 -14.96 13.73
N HIS A 64 -28.81 -16.03 13.53
CA HIS A 64 -28.38 -17.38 13.89
C HIS A 64 -27.12 -17.83 13.13
N LEU A 65 -27.01 -17.52 11.85
CA LEU A 65 -25.80 -17.80 11.06
C LEU A 65 -24.58 -17.05 11.61
N PHE A 66 -24.75 -15.80 12.03
CA PHE A 66 -23.68 -15.00 12.63
C PHE A 66 -23.20 -15.51 14.00
N GLN A 67 -24.09 -16.14 14.76
CA GLN A 67 -23.70 -16.78 16.02
C GLN A 67 -22.89 -18.07 15.77
N LYS A 68 -23.14 -18.78 14.66
CA LYS A 68 -22.44 -20.02 14.33
C LYS A 68 -20.95 -19.81 13.99
N SER A 69 -20.62 -18.76 13.24
CA SER A 69 -19.23 -18.50 12.85
C SER A 69 -19.04 -17.04 12.42
N ASN A 70 -17.90 -16.46 12.80
CA ASN A 70 -17.46 -15.15 12.34
C ASN A 70 -17.18 -15.12 10.82
N ASP A 71 -17.03 -16.26 10.17
CA ASP A 71 -16.80 -16.34 8.74
C ASP A 71 -18.00 -15.80 7.93
N PHE A 72 -19.22 -15.98 8.43
CA PHE A 72 -20.41 -15.40 7.82
C PHE A 72 -20.39 -13.87 7.84
N LYS A 73 -19.89 -13.26 8.93
CA LYS A 73 -19.76 -11.79 9.05
C LYS A 73 -18.69 -11.20 8.16
N ARG A 74 -17.68 -12.00 7.80
CA ARG A 74 -16.54 -11.59 6.96
C ARG A 74 -16.75 -11.87 5.48
N ALA A 75 -17.73 -12.68 5.16
CA ALA A 75 -18.02 -13.09 3.80
C ALA A 75 -18.58 -11.92 2.98
N LYS A 76 -18.24 -11.90 1.71
CA LYS A 76 -18.90 -11.07 0.71
C LYS A 76 -20.27 -11.68 0.43
N VAL A 77 -21.34 -10.97 0.75
CA VAL A 77 -22.71 -11.47 0.62
C VAL A 77 -23.28 -11.10 -0.74
N ILE A 78 -23.83 -12.11 -1.43
CA ILE A 78 -24.53 -11.96 -2.69
C ILE A 78 -25.93 -12.55 -2.51
N VAL A 79 -26.91 -11.73 -2.80
CA VAL A 79 -28.34 -12.09 -2.66
C VAL A 79 -28.94 -12.31 -4.03
N GLY A 80 -29.64 -13.42 -4.19
CA GLY A 80 -30.44 -13.70 -5.37
C GLY A 80 -31.74 -12.91 -5.38
N LEU A 81 -32.09 -12.38 -6.53
CA LEU A 81 -33.39 -11.76 -6.79
C LEU A 81 -34.12 -12.51 -7.87
N GLU A 82 -35.32 -12.97 -7.57
CA GLU A 82 -36.24 -13.65 -8.50
C GLU A 82 -37.63 -13.07 -8.35
N GLY A 83 -38.46 -13.27 -9.38
CA GLY A 83 -39.85 -12.86 -9.39
C GLY A 83 -40.23 -12.11 -10.67
N SER A 84 -41.54 -11.94 -10.87
CA SER A 84 -42.15 -11.29 -12.04
C SER A 84 -41.76 -9.84 -12.23
N ASN A 85 -41.30 -9.19 -11.13
CA ASN A 85 -40.86 -7.78 -11.12
C ASN A 85 -39.35 -7.63 -11.34
N VAL A 86 -38.69 -8.67 -11.89
CA VAL A 86 -37.28 -8.64 -12.32
C VAL A 86 -37.21 -8.70 -13.82
N VAL A 87 -36.73 -7.63 -14.43
CA VAL A 87 -36.54 -7.58 -15.90
C VAL A 87 -35.11 -7.95 -16.23
N VAL A 88 -34.95 -8.84 -17.19
CA VAL A 88 -33.69 -9.19 -17.81
C VAL A 88 -33.89 -9.22 -19.31
N LYS A 89 -33.15 -8.40 -20.07
CA LYS A 89 -33.31 -8.30 -21.53
C LYS A 89 -31.96 -8.15 -22.22
N ARG A 90 -31.92 -8.63 -23.46
CA ARG A 90 -30.82 -8.33 -24.38
C ARG A 90 -31.25 -7.17 -25.27
N GLU A 91 -30.46 -6.09 -25.27
CA GLU A 91 -30.74 -4.88 -26.05
C GLU A 91 -29.49 -4.46 -26.79
N SER A 92 -29.65 -4.07 -28.06
CA SER A 92 -28.55 -3.53 -28.88
C SER A 92 -28.62 -2.01 -28.85
N LEU A 93 -27.64 -1.38 -28.19
CA LEU A 93 -27.56 0.06 -27.96
C LEU A 93 -26.21 0.60 -28.45
N PRO A 94 -26.14 1.88 -28.84
CA PRO A 94 -24.86 2.53 -29.14
C PRO A 94 -23.90 2.42 -27.96
N GLU A 95 -22.60 2.56 -28.21
CA GLU A 95 -21.60 2.64 -27.16
C GLU A 95 -21.83 3.93 -26.34
N LEU A 96 -22.35 3.77 -25.12
CA LEU A 96 -22.67 4.86 -24.21
C LEU A 96 -21.79 4.79 -22.97
N LYS A 97 -21.52 5.96 -22.38
CA LYS A 97 -20.93 5.99 -21.04
C LYS A 97 -21.88 5.36 -20.03
N LYS A 98 -21.34 4.67 -19.01
CA LYS A 98 -22.17 3.92 -18.04
C LYS A 98 -23.34 4.73 -17.47
N LYS A 99 -23.18 6.02 -17.21
CA LYS A 99 -24.26 6.86 -16.67
C LYS A 99 -25.39 7.08 -17.68
N GLU A 100 -25.04 7.35 -18.93
CA GLU A 100 -26.01 7.55 -20.02
C GLU A 100 -26.72 6.24 -20.35
N LEU A 101 -25.97 5.13 -20.40
CA LEU A 101 -26.53 3.80 -20.58
C LEU A 101 -27.59 3.47 -19.51
N ILE A 102 -27.25 3.68 -18.22
CA ILE A 102 -28.20 3.43 -17.12
C ILE A 102 -29.45 4.33 -17.23
N GLN A 103 -29.29 5.58 -17.62
CA GLN A 103 -30.44 6.48 -17.83
C GLN A 103 -31.34 5.99 -18.98
N THR A 104 -30.74 5.54 -20.09
CA THR A 104 -31.49 5.03 -21.24
C THR A 104 -32.28 3.79 -20.89
N ILE A 105 -31.65 2.80 -20.27
CA ILE A 105 -32.33 1.55 -19.89
C ILE A 105 -33.35 1.76 -18.77
N SER A 106 -33.08 2.67 -17.81
CA SER A 106 -33.99 2.89 -16.69
C SER A 106 -35.38 3.34 -17.16
N PHE A 107 -35.44 4.16 -18.20
CA PHE A 107 -36.72 4.61 -18.76
C PHE A 107 -37.52 3.43 -19.36
N GLY A 108 -36.87 2.55 -20.10
CA GLY A 108 -37.49 1.35 -20.67
C GLY A 108 -37.99 0.40 -19.59
N ILE A 109 -37.17 0.12 -18.59
CA ILE A 109 -37.48 -0.79 -17.48
C ILE A 109 -38.57 -0.19 -16.57
N HIS A 110 -38.51 1.12 -16.30
CA HIS A 110 -39.55 1.79 -15.52
C HIS A 110 -40.92 1.66 -16.18
N ARG A 111 -41.02 1.92 -17.50
CA ARG A 111 -42.26 1.76 -18.25
C ARG A 111 -42.82 0.33 -18.19
N GLU A 112 -41.97 -0.67 -18.02
CA GLU A 112 -42.40 -2.07 -17.94
C GLU A 112 -42.83 -2.48 -16.54
N LEU A 113 -42.08 -2.06 -15.51
CA LEU A 113 -42.29 -2.49 -14.13
C LEU A 113 -43.27 -1.56 -13.37
N ALA A 114 -43.27 -0.28 -13.66
CA ALA A 114 -44.03 0.73 -12.94
C ALA A 114 -45.39 1.05 -13.59
N LYS A 115 -46.01 0.10 -14.29
CA LYS A 115 -47.26 0.29 -15.03
C LYS A 115 -48.42 0.85 -14.19
N GLU A 116 -48.44 0.52 -12.90
CA GLU A 116 -49.52 0.89 -11.98
C GLU A 116 -49.09 1.97 -10.96
N ASN A 117 -47.80 2.31 -10.88
CA ASN A 117 -47.23 3.25 -9.94
C ASN A 117 -46.10 4.07 -10.58
N GLU A 118 -46.44 5.24 -11.11
CA GLU A 118 -45.47 6.13 -11.79
C GLU A 118 -44.33 6.60 -10.87
N ASP A 119 -44.53 6.63 -9.57
CA ASP A 119 -43.54 7.05 -8.57
C ASP A 119 -42.61 5.89 -8.13
N ALA A 120 -42.83 4.68 -8.63
CA ALA A 120 -42.01 3.53 -8.25
C ALA A 120 -40.55 3.69 -8.67
N VAL A 121 -39.65 3.48 -7.73
CA VAL A 121 -38.20 3.58 -7.98
C VAL A 121 -37.70 2.27 -8.59
N VAL A 122 -37.02 2.39 -9.74
CA VAL A 122 -36.41 1.28 -10.43
C VAL A 122 -34.89 1.31 -10.25
N VAL A 123 -34.34 0.18 -9.82
CA VAL A 123 -32.89 -0.04 -9.81
C VAL A 123 -32.52 -0.86 -11.04
N CYS A 124 -31.57 -0.38 -11.81
CA CYS A 124 -31.10 -1.06 -13.01
C CYS A 124 -29.59 -1.07 -13.15
N ASP A 125 -29.09 -2.01 -13.93
CA ASP A 125 -27.70 -2.12 -14.34
C ASP A 125 -27.64 -2.76 -15.74
N ALA A 126 -26.48 -2.67 -16.39
CA ALA A 126 -26.23 -3.28 -17.68
C ALA A 126 -24.86 -3.92 -17.73
N VAL A 127 -24.79 -5.06 -18.38
CA VAL A 127 -23.55 -5.78 -18.66
C VAL A 127 -23.35 -5.78 -20.17
N SER A 128 -22.21 -5.27 -20.64
CA SER A 128 -21.84 -5.36 -22.04
C SER A 128 -21.46 -6.80 -22.38
N ILE A 129 -22.02 -7.34 -23.45
CA ILE A 129 -21.73 -8.70 -23.92
C ILE A 129 -20.65 -8.64 -25.00
N ALA A 130 -20.96 -8.03 -26.14
CA ALA A 130 -20.09 -7.95 -27.32
C ALA A 130 -20.53 -6.78 -28.23
N PRO A 131 -19.69 -6.35 -29.19
CA PRO A 131 -20.16 -5.56 -30.31
C PRO A 131 -21.31 -6.29 -31.02
N SER A 132 -22.39 -5.58 -31.38
CA SER A 132 -23.56 -6.19 -32.02
C SER A 132 -23.22 -6.73 -33.40
N ALA A 133 -23.56 -7.98 -33.62
CA ALA A 133 -23.42 -8.61 -34.96
C ALA A 133 -24.49 -8.12 -35.94
N GLU A 134 -25.65 -7.69 -35.44
CA GLU A 134 -26.82 -7.31 -36.27
C GLU A 134 -26.80 -5.82 -36.61
N THR A 135 -26.27 -4.99 -35.73
CA THR A 135 -26.30 -3.51 -35.88
C THR A 135 -24.89 -2.93 -35.75
N PRO A 136 -24.20 -2.67 -36.86
CA PRO A 136 -22.85 -2.05 -36.82
C PRO A 136 -22.83 -0.75 -36.04
N GLY A 137 -21.87 -0.60 -35.11
CA GLY A 137 -21.73 0.57 -34.24
C GLY A 137 -22.46 0.46 -32.90
N ASN A 138 -23.27 -0.57 -32.72
CA ASN A 138 -23.91 -0.87 -31.44
C ASN A 138 -23.16 -1.98 -30.69
N TYR A 139 -23.44 -2.04 -29.39
CA TYR A 139 -23.06 -3.13 -28.49
C TYR A 139 -24.31 -3.84 -27.97
N ASP A 140 -24.24 -5.14 -27.86
CA ASP A 140 -25.26 -5.92 -27.19
C ASP A 140 -25.06 -5.86 -25.68
N TYR A 141 -26.06 -5.40 -24.96
CA TYR A 141 -26.11 -5.33 -23.53
C TYR A 141 -27.12 -6.27 -22.95
N LEU A 142 -26.79 -6.90 -21.85
CA LEU A 142 -27.76 -7.53 -20.99
C LEU A 142 -28.22 -6.50 -19.97
N THR A 143 -29.42 -5.98 -20.17
CA THR A 143 -30.04 -4.98 -19.29
C THR A 143 -30.85 -5.69 -18.22
N ILE A 144 -30.69 -5.23 -16.98
CA ILE A 144 -31.37 -5.81 -15.83
C ILE A 144 -32.00 -4.70 -15.00
N GLY A 145 -33.13 -4.99 -14.39
CA GLY A 145 -33.80 -4.05 -13.50
C GLY A 145 -34.84 -4.71 -12.61
N ALA A 146 -35.14 -4.04 -11.52
CA ALA A 146 -36.17 -4.41 -10.57
C ALA A 146 -36.71 -3.18 -9.82
N LEU A 147 -37.87 -3.28 -9.23
CA LEU A 147 -38.37 -2.29 -8.30
C LEU A 147 -37.50 -2.27 -7.03
N GLU A 148 -37.18 -1.08 -6.54
CA GLU A 148 -36.38 -0.92 -5.30
C GLU A 148 -37.07 -1.57 -4.11
N GLU A 149 -38.40 -1.48 -4.02
CA GLU A 149 -39.20 -2.11 -2.99
C GLU A 149 -39.04 -3.64 -2.95
N GLU A 150 -39.03 -4.29 -4.10
CA GLU A 150 -38.80 -5.75 -4.21
C GLU A 150 -37.39 -6.15 -3.73
N ILE A 151 -36.42 -5.30 -3.99
CA ILE A 151 -35.06 -5.50 -3.51
C ILE A 151 -35.02 -5.31 -1.99
N ASP A 152 -35.66 -4.24 -1.48
CA ASP A 152 -35.66 -3.91 -0.06
C ASP A 152 -36.38 -4.97 0.79
N MET A 153 -37.46 -5.56 0.30
CA MET A 153 -38.10 -6.69 0.98
C MET A 153 -37.15 -7.87 1.26
N ARG A 154 -36.18 -8.11 0.37
CA ARG A 154 -35.19 -9.19 0.54
C ARG A 154 -33.91 -8.75 1.25
N VAL A 155 -33.45 -7.54 0.97
CA VAL A 155 -32.20 -6.99 1.50
C VAL A 155 -32.37 -6.35 2.88
N GLY A 156 -33.53 -5.73 3.14
CA GLY A 156 -33.81 -5.03 4.39
C GLY A 156 -33.58 -5.88 5.65
N PRO A 157 -34.15 -7.09 5.74
CA PRO A 157 -33.91 -7.99 6.89
C PRO A 157 -32.44 -8.36 7.08
N ILE A 158 -31.67 -8.49 5.99
CA ILE A 158 -30.24 -8.79 6.02
C ILE A 158 -29.47 -7.58 6.58
N VAL A 159 -29.83 -6.37 6.12
CA VAL A 159 -29.22 -5.12 6.57
C VAL A 159 -29.55 -4.84 8.03
N SER A 160 -30.77 -5.12 8.46
CA SER A 160 -31.20 -5.01 9.87
C SER A 160 -30.41 -5.94 10.80
N SER A 161 -29.88 -7.04 10.28
CA SER A 161 -28.96 -7.93 11.00
C SER A 161 -27.52 -7.41 11.06
N GLY A 162 -27.24 -6.21 10.55
CA GLY A 162 -25.91 -5.58 10.53
C GLY A 162 -25.02 -6.02 9.38
N LEU A 163 -25.55 -6.69 8.35
CA LEU A 163 -24.82 -7.16 7.18
C LEU A 163 -25.33 -6.45 5.92
N ILE A 164 -24.42 -5.81 5.20
CA ILE A 164 -24.77 -5.13 3.96
C ILE A 164 -24.35 -6.00 2.80
N PRO A 165 -25.27 -6.45 1.92
CA PRO A 165 -24.92 -7.20 0.74
C PRO A 165 -23.95 -6.42 -0.15
N ALA A 166 -23.05 -7.14 -0.79
CA ALA A 166 -22.15 -6.57 -1.79
C ALA A 166 -22.82 -6.46 -3.16
N LYS A 167 -23.70 -7.42 -3.46
CA LYS A 167 -24.46 -7.49 -4.71
C LYS A 167 -25.85 -8.07 -4.50
N VAL A 168 -26.77 -7.61 -5.34
CA VAL A 168 -28.07 -8.24 -5.59
C VAL A 168 -28.09 -8.61 -7.07
N VAL A 169 -28.31 -9.88 -7.38
CA VAL A 169 -28.18 -10.42 -8.75
C VAL A 169 -29.45 -11.19 -9.12
N PRO A 170 -30.03 -10.95 -10.31
CA PRO A 170 -31.09 -11.83 -10.81
C PRO A 170 -30.65 -13.30 -10.81
N VAL A 171 -31.45 -14.19 -10.21
CA VAL A 171 -31.08 -15.60 -10.05
C VAL A 171 -30.77 -16.24 -11.42
N VAL A 172 -31.50 -15.87 -12.46
CA VAL A 172 -31.28 -16.36 -13.83
C VAL A 172 -29.84 -16.13 -14.31
N LEU A 173 -29.23 -15.01 -13.94
CA LEU A 173 -27.85 -14.69 -14.32
C LEU A 173 -26.82 -15.44 -13.49
N SER A 174 -27.17 -15.84 -12.28
CA SER A 174 -26.23 -16.56 -11.44
C SER A 174 -25.80 -17.90 -12.02
N PHE A 175 -26.65 -18.56 -12.80
CA PHE A 175 -26.33 -19.83 -13.42
C PHE A 175 -25.21 -19.76 -14.46
N THR A 176 -24.96 -18.60 -15.06
CA THR A 176 -23.79 -18.39 -15.93
C THR A 176 -22.47 -18.56 -15.18
N ASN A 177 -22.44 -18.27 -13.86
CA ASN A 177 -21.26 -18.47 -13.01
C ASN A 177 -20.95 -19.97 -12.86
N LEU A 178 -21.95 -20.81 -12.84
CA LEU A 178 -21.81 -22.27 -12.73
C LEU A 178 -21.19 -22.88 -13.98
N TYR A 179 -21.48 -22.31 -15.14
CA TYR A 179 -20.99 -22.76 -16.44
C TYR A 179 -19.47 -22.94 -16.49
N GLN A 180 -18.72 -22.04 -15.83
CA GLN A 180 -17.25 -22.11 -15.81
C GLN A 180 -16.70 -23.39 -15.17
N TYR A 181 -17.49 -24.04 -14.32
CA TYR A 181 -17.12 -25.23 -13.57
C TYR A 181 -17.62 -26.52 -14.16
N LEU A 182 -18.40 -26.46 -15.26
CA LEU A 182 -18.86 -27.62 -16.01
C LEU A 182 -17.68 -28.32 -16.70
N SER A 183 -17.91 -29.55 -17.12
CA SER A 183 -16.97 -30.28 -17.99
C SER A 183 -16.86 -29.62 -19.36
N GLU A 184 -15.77 -29.87 -20.07
CA GLU A 184 -15.59 -29.30 -21.41
C GLU A 184 -16.67 -29.82 -22.40
N VAL A 185 -17.14 -31.05 -22.22
CA VAL A 185 -18.23 -31.61 -23.03
C VAL A 185 -19.55 -30.88 -22.80
N GLU A 186 -19.87 -30.56 -21.52
CA GLU A 186 -21.07 -29.78 -21.18
C GLU A 186 -21.00 -28.35 -21.71
N LYS A 187 -19.80 -27.75 -21.77
CA LYS A 187 -19.60 -26.42 -22.34
C LYS A 187 -19.76 -26.33 -23.85
N MET A 188 -19.58 -27.45 -24.56
CA MET A 188 -19.77 -27.49 -26.00
C MET A 188 -21.22 -27.55 -26.41
N GLN A 189 -22.14 -27.81 -25.49
CA GLN A 189 -23.57 -27.98 -25.72
C GLN A 189 -24.36 -26.81 -25.16
N LEU A 190 -25.62 -26.69 -25.61
CA LEU A 190 -26.58 -25.83 -24.96
C LEU A 190 -26.86 -26.37 -23.54
N PHE A 191 -26.51 -25.61 -22.52
CA PHE A 191 -26.67 -25.99 -21.12
C PHE A 191 -28.03 -25.51 -20.63
N GLY A 192 -28.95 -26.45 -20.40
CA GLY A 192 -30.29 -26.18 -19.91
C GLY A 192 -30.43 -26.41 -18.41
N VAL A 193 -31.02 -25.46 -17.71
CA VAL A 193 -31.37 -25.57 -16.29
C VAL A 193 -32.85 -25.28 -16.12
N LEU A 194 -33.57 -26.14 -15.40
CA LEU A 194 -34.94 -25.88 -14.93
C LEU A 194 -34.92 -25.80 -13.41
N ASP A 195 -35.05 -24.59 -12.89
CA ASP A 195 -35.21 -24.35 -11.45
C ASP A 195 -36.71 -24.48 -11.10
N ILE A 196 -37.03 -25.48 -10.31
CA ILE A 196 -38.40 -25.71 -9.85
C ILE A 196 -38.53 -25.22 -8.40
N GLY A 197 -39.04 -24.01 -8.25
CA GLY A 197 -39.32 -23.38 -6.98
C GLY A 197 -40.61 -23.90 -6.31
N ALA A 198 -41.10 -23.15 -5.32
CA ALA A 198 -42.36 -23.47 -4.64
C ALA A 198 -43.58 -23.05 -5.46
N ASP A 199 -43.66 -21.82 -5.93
CA ASP A 199 -44.78 -21.23 -6.64
C ASP A 199 -44.58 -21.15 -8.16
N ARG A 200 -43.34 -21.17 -8.63
CA ARG A 200 -42.96 -21.05 -10.04
C ARG A 200 -41.72 -21.85 -10.39
N SER A 201 -41.49 -22.02 -11.69
CA SER A 201 -40.25 -22.59 -12.21
C SER A 201 -39.60 -21.62 -13.19
N MET A 202 -38.29 -21.75 -13.38
CA MET A 202 -37.52 -20.92 -14.31
C MET A 202 -36.71 -21.82 -15.24
N LEU A 203 -36.97 -21.75 -16.54
CA LEU A 203 -36.13 -22.36 -17.56
C LEU A 203 -35.03 -21.40 -17.98
N VAL A 204 -33.77 -21.82 -17.91
CA VAL A 204 -32.59 -21.04 -18.27
C VAL A 204 -31.77 -21.83 -19.28
N LEU A 205 -31.42 -21.20 -20.40
CA LEU A 205 -30.55 -21.79 -21.43
C LEU A 205 -29.28 -20.91 -21.50
N ILE A 206 -28.13 -21.57 -21.42
CA ILE A 206 -26.82 -20.95 -21.44
C ILE A 206 -26.01 -21.50 -22.60
N LYS A 207 -25.48 -20.62 -23.45
CA LYS A 207 -24.65 -20.99 -24.58
C LYS A 207 -23.31 -20.21 -24.47
N ASN A 208 -22.19 -20.91 -24.57
CA ASN A 208 -20.86 -20.34 -24.48
C ASN A 208 -20.59 -19.49 -23.19
N GLY A 209 -21.30 -19.83 -22.09
CA GLY A 209 -21.17 -19.10 -20.82
C GLY A 209 -22.05 -17.85 -20.70
N GLU A 210 -22.82 -17.51 -21.72
CA GLU A 210 -23.76 -16.39 -21.74
C GLU A 210 -25.21 -16.88 -21.63
N LEU A 211 -26.06 -16.03 -21.04
CA LEU A 211 -27.49 -16.26 -21.02
C LEU A 211 -28.03 -16.17 -22.44
N ALA A 212 -28.46 -17.32 -22.99
CA ALA A 212 -29.05 -17.41 -24.32
C ALA A 212 -30.56 -17.17 -24.30
N PHE A 213 -31.25 -17.74 -23.29
CA PHE A 213 -32.71 -17.64 -23.15
C PHE A 213 -33.10 -17.91 -21.69
N PHE A 214 -34.18 -17.30 -21.25
CA PHE A 214 -34.86 -17.71 -20.02
C PHE A 214 -36.35 -17.45 -20.10
N ARG A 215 -37.11 -18.22 -19.33
CA ARG A 215 -38.54 -18.03 -19.19
C ARG A 215 -39.01 -18.47 -17.81
N GLU A 216 -39.80 -17.63 -17.19
CA GLU A 216 -40.54 -17.96 -15.99
C GLU A 216 -41.79 -18.75 -16.35
N ILE A 217 -42.02 -19.83 -15.63
CA ILE A 217 -43.17 -20.75 -15.81
C ILE A 217 -43.96 -20.74 -14.51
N VAL A 218 -45.21 -20.32 -14.58
CA VAL A 218 -46.10 -20.23 -13.41
C VAL A 218 -46.64 -21.63 -13.05
N VAL A 219 -45.69 -22.53 -12.74
CA VAL A 219 -45.91 -23.88 -12.20
C VAL A 219 -44.79 -24.17 -11.23
N GLY A 220 -45.12 -24.47 -9.98
CA GLY A 220 -44.15 -24.81 -8.96
C GLY A 220 -44.52 -26.03 -8.13
N GLY A 221 -43.75 -26.27 -7.06
CA GLY A 221 -43.98 -27.40 -6.16
C GLY A 221 -45.31 -27.36 -5.44
N ASP A 222 -45.90 -26.18 -5.27
CA ASP A 222 -47.19 -25.99 -4.58
C ASP A 222 -48.37 -26.39 -5.47
N ASP A 223 -48.25 -26.27 -6.80
CA ASP A 223 -49.26 -26.77 -7.72
C ASP A 223 -49.44 -28.29 -7.59
N PHE A 224 -48.35 -29.03 -7.42
CA PHE A 224 -48.39 -30.48 -7.15
C PHE A 224 -49.06 -30.78 -5.81
N THR A 225 -48.78 -29.97 -4.76
CA THR A 225 -49.44 -30.15 -3.46
C THR A 225 -50.93 -29.84 -3.55
N LYS A 226 -51.30 -28.71 -4.17
CA LYS A 226 -52.71 -28.32 -4.40
C LYS A 226 -53.47 -29.38 -5.24
N ALA A 227 -52.84 -29.94 -6.25
CA ALA A 227 -53.46 -31.00 -7.04
C ALA A 227 -53.84 -32.21 -6.18
N ILE A 228 -53.02 -32.60 -5.22
CA ILE A 228 -53.27 -33.73 -4.33
C ILE A 228 -54.36 -33.44 -3.30
N THR A 229 -54.61 -32.18 -2.95
CA THR A 229 -55.67 -31.83 -1.97
C THR A 229 -57.09 -32.00 -2.49
N GLY A 230 -57.26 -32.40 -3.75
CA GLY A 230 -58.56 -32.76 -4.30
C GLY A 230 -59.15 -33.99 -3.64
N THR A 231 -60.37 -34.29 -3.98
CA THR A 231 -61.10 -35.44 -3.46
C THR A 231 -60.95 -36.65 -4.38
N ILE A 232 -60.61 -37.81 -3.81
CA ILE A 232 -60.57 -39.10 -4.46
C ILE A 232 -61.77 -39.92 -3.96
N PHE A 233 -62.48 -40.59 -4.90
CA PHE A 233 -63.52 -41.55 -4.55
C PHE A 233 -62.99 -42.97 -4.78
N HIS A 234 -62.75 -43.68 -3.65
CA HIS A 234 -62.23 -45.04 -3.69
C HIS A 234 -63.10 -45.97 -2.82
N GLU A 235 -63.51 -47.09 -3.30
CA GLU A 235 -64.38 -48.06 -2.64
C GLU A 235 -65.65 -47.44 -1.99
N GLY A 236 -66.25 -46.45 -2.66
CA GLY A 236 -67.46 -45.77 -2.17
C GLY A 236 -67.22 -44.76 -1.10
N LYS A 237 -65.96 -44.44 -0.74
CA LYS A 237 -65.56 -43.41 0.23
C LYS A 237 -64.89 -42.21 -0.46
N ALA A 238 -65.26 -41.01 -0.02
CA ALA A 238 -64.60 -39.83 -0.44
C ALA A 238 -63.37 -39.62 0.47
N ILE A 239 -62.15 -39.56 -0.10
CA ILE A 239 -60.87 -39.33 0.58
C ILE A 239 -60.38 -37.98 0.13
N GLN A 240 -60.20 -37.05 1.09
CA GLN A 240 -59.64 -35.72 0.85
C GLN A 240 -58.39 -35.59 1.69
N PHE A 241 -57.29 -35.08 1.09
CA PHE A 241 -56.03 -34.83 1.77
C PHE A 241 -55.92 -33.38 2.21
N THR A 242 -55.39 -33.18 3.41
CA THR A 242 -54.96 -31.87 3.86
C THR A 242 -53.67 -31.45 3.13
N ASN A 243 -53.32 -30.16 3.15
CA ASN A 243 -52.06 -29.68 2.58
C ASN A 243 -50.83 -30.38 3.18
N ILE A 244 -50.87 -30.71 4.48
CA ILE A 244 -49.79 -31.44 5.17
C ILE A 244 -49.64 -32.84 4.61
N GLU A 245 -50.75 -33.56 4.48
CA GLU A 245 -50.78 -34.93 3.94
C GLU A 245 -50.39 -34.97 2.47
N ALA A 246 -50.87 -34.00 1.67
CA ALA A 246 -50.48 -33.84 0.28
C ALA A 246 -48.97 -33.58 0.13
N SER A 247 -48.40 -32.72 1.00
CA SER A 247 -46.97 -32.49 1.04
C SER A 247 -46.17 -33.70 1.50
N GLU A 248 -46.68 -34.47 2.49
CA GLU A 248 -46.07 -35.74 2.92
C GLU A 248 -46.06 -36.75 1.76
N PHE A 249 -47.17 -36.91 1.05
CA PHE A 249 -47.26 -37.76 -0.11
C PHE A 249 -46.22 -37.38 -1.17
N LYS A 250 -46.21 -36.12 -1.54
CA LYS A 250 -45.28 -35.55 -2.53
C LYS A 250 -43.82 -35.87 -2.20
N ILE A 251 -43.42 -35.67 -0.97
CA ILE A 251 -42.04 -35.90 -0.52
C ILE A 251 -41.70 -37.40 -0.48
N ARG A 252 -42.63 -38.22 -0.01
CA ARG A 252 -42.40 -39.65 0.22
C ARG A 252 -42.45 -40.46 -1.05
N TYR A 253 -43.44 -40.23 -1.89
CA TYR A 253 -43.72 -41.05 -3.05
C TYR A 253 -43.32 -40.37 -4.37
N GLY A 254 -43.38 -39.06 -4.46
CA GLY A 254 -43.11 -38.32 -5.68
C GLY A 254 -44.24 -38.44 -6.68
N TYR A 255 -43.93 -38.47 -7.98
CA TYR A 255 -44.89 -38.77 -9.03
C TYR A 255 -44.91 -40.28 -9.24
N PRO A 256 -45.99 -40.99 -8.85
CA PRO A 256 -46.03 -42.45 -8.95
C PRO A 256 -46.15 -42.90 -10.40
N LEU A 257 -45.09 -43.54 -10.89
CA LEU A 257 -45.07 -44.19 -12.18
C LEU A 257 -45.39 -45.69 -11.97
N GLY A 258 -46.54 -46.17 -12.41
CA GLY A 258 -46.84 -47.57 -12.69
C GLY A 258 -46.53 -48.67 -11.65
N PHE A 259 -45.76 -48.39 -10.66
CA PHE A 259 -45.17 -49.31 -9.68
C PHE A 259 -46.02 -49.48 -8.41
N SER A 260 -47.15 -48.84 -8.36
CA SER A 260 -47.94 -48.73 -7.14
C SER A 260 -49.15 -49.61 -7.06
N GLU A 261 -49.18 -50.67 -7.84
CA GLU A 261 -50.30 -51.65 -7.75
C GLU A 261 -50.35 -52.22 -6.31
N GLY A 262 -51.51 -52.08 -5.69
CA GLY A 262 -51.76 -52.52 -4.31
C GLY A 262 -51.20 -51.63 -3.20
N MET A 263 -50.42 -50.56 -3.49
CA MET A 263 -49.96 -49.61 -2.48
C MET A 263 -50.98 -48.51 -2.26
N THR A 264 -51.25 -48.18 -1.00
CA THR A 264 -52.16 -47.10 -0.62
C THR A 264 -51.48 -46.09 0.30
N PHE A 265 -51.98 -44.85 0.23
CA PHE A 265 -51.68 -43.79 1.17
C PHE A 265 -52.99 -43.30 1.77
N ARG A 266 -53.13 -43.48 3.07
CA ARG A 266 -54.35 -43.11 3.84
C ARG A 266 -55.64 -43.67 3.24
N GLY A 267 -55.56 -44.87 2.69
CA GLY A 267 -56.68 -45.56 2.08
C GLY A 267 -56.96 -45.28 0.59
N ALA A 268 -56.20 -44.35 0.00
CA ALA A 268 -56.26 -44.07 -1.45
C ALA A 268 -55.13 -44.78 -2.18
N PRO A 269 -55.39 -45.43 -3.33
CA PRO A 269 -54.33 -45.99 -4.18
C PRO A 269 -53.36 -44.96 -4.66
N LEU A 270 -52.04 -45.26 -4.61
CA LEU A 270 -51.00 -44.33 -5.05
C LEU A 270 -51.15 -43.94 -6.52
N SER A 271 -51.64 -44.81 -7.36
CA SER A 271 -51.91 -44.55 -8.77
C SER A 271 -52.97 -43.48 -8.97
N GLU A 272 -54.02 -43.48 -8.16
CA GLU A 272 -55.06 -42.46 -8.21
C GLU A 272 -54.57 -41.10 -7.75
N VAL A 273 -53.83 -41.06 -6.62
CA VAL A 273 -53.20 -39.84 -6.14
C VAL A 273 -52.20 -39.29 -7.19
N GLY A 274 -51.46 -40.18 -7.85
CA GLY A 274 -50.53 -39.79 -8.93
C GLY A 274 -51.25 -39.17 -10.12
N THR A 275 -52.46 -39.69 -10.45
CA THR A 275 -53.30 -39.17 -11.55
C THR A 275 -53.70 -37.72 -11.27
N MET A 276 -53.91 -37.31 -10.00
CA MET A 276 -54.24 -35.93 -9.66
C MET A 276 -53.12 -34.93 -10.01
N MET A 277 -51.87 -35.36 -9.98
CA MET A 277 -50.73 -34.52 -10.36
C MET A 277 -50.50 -34.41 -11.87
N ARG A 278 -51.14 -35.26 -12.67
CA ARG A 278 -50.99 -35.33 -14.13
C ARG A 278 -51.23 -33.99 -14.85
N PRO A 279 -52.31 -33.23 -14.57
CA PRO A 279 -52.53 -31.92 -15.20
C PRO A 279 -51.38 -30.91 -14.92
N VAL A 280 -50.78 -30.98 -13.74
CA VAL A 280 -49.65 -30.10 -13.37
C VAL A 280 -48.40 -30.47 -14.19
N VAL A 281 -48.11 -31.77 -14.33
CA VAL A 281 -47.01 -32.24 -15.17
C VAL A 281 -47.21 -31.84 -16.64
N GLU A 282 -48.43 -32.00 -17.16
CA GLU A 282 -48.77 -31.65 -18.55
C GLU A 282 -48.64 -30.14 -18.79
N ARG A 283 -49.09 -29.31 -17.85
CA ARG A 283 -48.91 -27.85 -17.91
C ARG A 283 -47.43 -27.48 -17.90
N LEU A 284 -46.63 -28.00 -16.94
CA LEU A 284 -45.20 -27.75 -16.85
C LEU A 284 -44.47 -28.15 -18.14
N THR A 285 -44.76 -29.38 -18.64
CA THR A 285 -44.12 -29.89 -19.85
C THR A 285 -44.47 -29.05 -21.07
N GLY A 286 -45.75 -28.69 -21.22
CA GLY A 286 -46.22 -27.86 -22.32
C GLY A 286 -45.57 -26.47 -22.34
N GLU A 287 -45.36 -25.84 -21.17
CA GLU A 287 -44.63 -24.57 -21.08
C GLU A 287 -43.15 -24.72 -21.45
N ILE A 288 -42.51 -25.81 -21.02
CA ILE A 288 -41.13 -26.10 -21.40
C ILE A 288 -41.00 -26.29 -22.90
N GLN A 289 -41.88 -27.13 -23.50
CA GLN A 289 -41.88 -27.39 -24.95
C GLN A 289 -42.12 -26.13 -25.77
N ARG A 290 -43.08 -25.28 -25.36
CA ARG A 290 -43.30 -23.97 -26.00
C ARG A 290 -42.06 -23.05 -25.90
N SER A 291 -41.41 -23.04 -24.75
CA SER A 291 -40.20 -22.23 -24.53
C SER A 291 -39.03 -22.69 -25.38
N LEU A 292 -38.80 -23.99 -25.46
CA LEU A 292 -37.77 -24.58 -26.30
C LEU A 292 -38.07 -24.41 -27.81
N GLY A 293 -39.34 -24.52 -28.21
CA GLY A 293 -39.78 -24.19 -29.58
C GLY A 293 -39.44 -22.74 -29.93
N PHE A 294 -39.85 -21.81 -29.09
CA PHE A 294 -39.57 -20.38 -29.29
C PHE A 294 -38.05 -20.08 -29.38
N TYR A 295 -37.25 -20.65 -28.49
CA TYR A 295 -35.80 -20.50 -28.56
C TYR A 295 -35.21 -21.05 -29.86
N ARG A 296 -35.68 -22.24 -30.31
CA ARG A 296 -35.22 -22.86 -31.53
C ARG A 296 -35.55 -22.04 -32.78
N ASP A 297 -36.72 -21.43 -32.81
CA ASP A 297 -37.13 -20.54 -33.90
C ASP A 297 -36.27 -19.30 -34.01
N GLN A 298 -35.75 -18.80 -32.87
CA GLN A 298 -34.85 -17.66 -32.82
C GLN A 298 -33.37 -17.99 -33.08
N SER A 299 -32.89 -19.15 -32.58
CA SER A 299 -31.45 -19.51 -32.60
C SER A 299 -31.06 -20.41 -33.78
N GLY A 300 -32.01 -20.86 -34.59
CA GLY A 300 -31.78 -21.74 -35.73
C GLY A 300 -31.77 -23.22 -35.34
N SER A 301 -30.62 -23.84 -35.15
CA SER A 301 -30.49 -25.29 -35.03
C SER A 301 -29.97 -25.78 -33.68
N ASP A 302 -29.97 -24.95 -32.65
CA ASP A 302 -29.45 -25.37 -31.34
C ASP A 302 -30.42 -26.35 -30.67
N GLU A 303 -30.00 -27.60 -30.49
CA GLU A 303 -30.76 -28.61 -29.78
C GLU A 303 -30.32 -28.73 -28.30
N LEU A 304 -31.32 -28.81 -27.42
CA LEU A 304 -31.07 -29.09 -26.00
C LEU A 304 -30.94 -30.61 -25.81
N HIS A 305 -29.74 -31.07 -25.48
CA HIS A 305 -29.49 -32.50 -25.24
C HIS A 305 -29.72 -32.86 -23.77
N ASN A 306 -29.39 -31.96 -22.84
CA ASN A 306 -29.52 -32.20 -21.42
C ASN A 306 -30.24 -31.02 -20.72
N LEU A 307 -31.26 -31.33 -19.94
CA LEU A 307 -31.95 -30.41 -19.06
C LEU A 307 -31.69 -30.81 -17.60
N TYR A 308 -31.03 -29.96 -16.89
CA TYR A 308 -30.69 -30.18 -15.48
C TYR A 308 -31.73 -29.56 -14.56
N LEU A 309 -32.31 -30.39 -13.66
CA LEU A 309 -33.28 -29.92 -12.68
C LEU A 309 -32.58 -29.43 -11.41
N VAL A 310 -32.96 -28.25 -10.93
CA VAL A 310 -32.53 -27.65 -9.68
C VAL A 310 -33.76 -27.14 -8.90
N GLY A 311 -33.51 -26.63 -7.67
CA GLY A 311 -34.57 -26.16 -6.79
C GLY A 311 -35.23 -27.24 -5.93
N GLY A 312 -36.12 -26.82 -5.04
CA GLY A 312 -36.78 -27.71 -4.09
C GLY A 312 -37.75 -28.69 -4.77
N GLY A 313 -38.49 -28.22 -5.80
CA GLY A 313 -39.43 -29.00 -6.56
C GLY A 313 -38.78 -30.07 -7.46
N ALA A 314 -37.55 -29.85 -7.88
CA ALA A 314 -36.77 -30.81 -8.69
C ALA A 314 -36.57 -32.17 -8.00
N ARG A 315 -36.72 -32.24 -6.70
CA ARG A 315 -36.60 -33.47 -5.90
C ARG A 315 -37.84 -34.36 -5.92
N LEU A 316 -38.91 -33.93 -6.62
CA LEU A 316 -40.07 -34.79 -6.83
C LEU A 316 -39.62 -36.07 -7.54
N LYS A 317 -39.69 -37.19 -6.82
CA LYS A 317 -39.24 -38.49 -7.35
C LYS A 317 -39.94 -38.79 -8.67
N HIS A 318 -39.22 -39.40 -9.60
CA HIS A 318 -39.67 -39.78 -10.94
C HIS A 318 -40.00 -38.61 -11.89
N LEU A 319 -40.02 -37.36 -11.43
CA LEU A 319 -40.24 -36.19 -12.30
C LEU A 319 -39.24 -36.11 -13.45
N PRO A 320 -37.90 -36.32 -13.22
CA PRO A 320 -36.94 -36.30 -14.32
C PRO A 320 -37.30 -37.25 -15.46
N ASN A 321 -37.71 -38.49 -15.14
CA ASN A 321 -38.07 -39.50 -16.14
C ASN A 321 -39.28 -39.06 -16.96
N VAL A 322 -40.33 -38.58 -16.28
CA VAL A 322 -41.55 -38.09 -16.94
C VAL A 322 -41.29 -36.89 -17.84
N LEU A 323 -40.42 -35.97 -17.40
CA LEU A 323 -40.06 -34.83 -18.23
C LEU A 323 -39.21 -35.27 -19.43
N ALA A 324 -38.26 -36.22 -19.26
CA ALA A 324 -37.45 -36.74 -20.35
C ALA A 324 -38.29 -37.35 -21.46
N ASP A 325 -39.24 -38.21 -21.09
CA ASP A 325 -40.16 -38.87 -22.05
C ASP A 325 -41.00 -37.86 -22.83
N LYS A 326 -41.42 -36.77 -22.19
CA LYS A 326 -42.30 -35.78 -22.82
C LYS A 326 -41.56 -34.69 -23.60
N ILE A 327 -40.37 -34.29 -23.16
CA ILE A 327 -39.59 -33.22 -23.78
C ILE A 327 -38.70 -33.74 -24.91
N GLY A 328 -38.27 -35.00 -24.83
CA GLY A 328 -37.42 -35.64 -25.84
C GLY A 328 -35.93 -35.35 -25.69
N CYS A 329 -35.49 -34.92 -24.48
CA CYS A 329 -34.07 -34.75 -24.14
C CYS A 329 -33.75 -35.45 -22.82
N SER A 330 -32.47 -35.64 -22.53
CA SER A 330 -32.05 -36.17 -21.23
C SER A 330 -32.38 -35.19 -20.10
N VAL A 331 -33.08 -35.68 -19.06
CA VAL A 331 -33.43 -34.87 -17.88
C VAL A 331 -32.88 -35.52 -16.63
N SER A 332 -32.10 -34.78 -15.85
CA SER A 332 -31.50 -35.29 -14.61
C SER A 332 -31.37 -34.20 -13.55
N LEU A 333 -31.20 -34.60 -12.29
CA LEU A 333 -30.81 -33.64 -11.24
C LEU A 333 -29.39 -33.13 -11.48
N LEU A 334 -29.20 -31.84 -11.34
CA LEU A 334 -27.86 -31.29 -11.42
C LEU A 334 -27.00 -31.81 -10.26
N THR A 335 -25.79 -32.27 -10.57
CA THR A 335 -24.82 -32.77 -9.62
C THR A 335 -23.69 -31.75 -9.38
N PRO A 336 -23.02 -31.81 -8.21
CA PRO A 336 -21.91 -30.88 -7.96
C PRO A 336 -20.81 -31.03 -9.00
N PRO A 337 -20.33 -29.93 -9.61
CA PRO A 337 -19.15 -29.98 -10.48
C PRO A 337 -17.92 -30.51 -9.72
N GLU A 338 -17.15 -31.40 -10.37
CA GLU A 338 -15.97 -32.05 -9.78
C GLU A 338 -14.91 -31.07 -9.28
N LYS A 339 -14.81 -29.91 -9.94
CA LYS A 339 -13.86 -28.82 -9.57
C LYS A 339 -14.21 -28.15 -8.23
N ILE A 340 -15.41 -28.41 -7.68
CA ILE A 340 -15.89 -27.81 -6.43
C ILE A 340 -15.73 -28.81 -5.28
N LYS A 341 -14.80 -28.54 -4.38
CA LYS A 341 -14.56 -29.37 -3.20
C LYS A 341 -15.54 -29.02 -2.07
N VAL A 342 -15.98 -30.02 -1.34
CA VAL A 342 -16.84 -29.81 -0.16
C VAL A 342 -16.01 -30.01 1.10
N GLY A 343 -16.05 -29.05 2.01
CA GLY A 343 -15.40 -29.12 3.32
C GLY A 343 -16.09 -30.09 4.27
N GLY A 344 -15.48 -30.32 5.41
CA GLY A 344 -16.06 -31.11 6.47
C GLY A 344 -15.89 -32.63 6.37
N LYS A 345 -16.61 -33.34 7.23
CA LYS A 345 -16.57 -34.83 7.34
C LYS A 345 -17.22 -35.49 6.11
N LYS A 346 -16.85 -36.75 5.84
CA LYS A 346 -17.40 -37.55 4.72
C LYS A 346 -18.93 -37.51 4.67
N GLU A 347 -19.59 -37.50 5.82
CA GLU A 347 -21.04 -37.43 5.93
C GLU A 347 -21.63 -36.11 5.40
N GLN A 348 -20.98 -34.97 5.70
CA GLN A 348 -21.41 -33.66 5.19
C GLN A 348 -21.31 -33.61 3.66
N ARG A 349 -20.27 -34.21 3.09
CA ARG A 349 -20.14 -34.34 1.61
C ARG A 349 -21.25 -35.13 1.00
N LYS A 350 -21.64 -36.28 1.61
CA LYS A 350 -22.78 -37.09 1.13
C LYS A 350 -24.09 -36.29 1.20
N ILE A 351 -24.30 -35.56 2.31
CA ILE A 351 -25.50 -34.73 2.47
C ILE A 351 -25.52 -33.63 1.40
N PHE A 352 -24.38 -32.95 1.15
CA PHE A 352 -24.28 -31.94 0.11
C PHE A 352 -24.62 -32.48 -1.26
N ASN A 353 -23.98 -33.58 -1.66
CA ASN A 353 -24.24 -34.20 -2.98
C ASN A 353 -25.72 -34.58 -3.16
N ARG A 354 -26.34 -35.12 -2.11
CA ARG A 354 -27.76 -35.48 -2.15
C ARG A 354 -28.69 -34.27 -2.23
N LYS A 355 -28.29 -33.13 -1.65
CA LYS A 355 -29.09 -31.90 -1.60
C LYS A 355 -28.61 -30.84 -2.60
N PHE A 356 -27.68 -31.19 -3.49
CA PHE A 356 -27.03 -30.22 -4.34
C PHE A 356 -28.03 -29.46 -5.23
N ALA A 357 -28.98 -30.13 -5.83
CA ALA A 357 -29.99 -29.50 -6.66
C ALA A 357 -30.76 -28.39 -5.94
N GLU A 358 -30.98 -28.51 -4.61
CA GLU A 358 -31.57 -27.43 -3.79
C GLU A 358 -30.61 -26.27 -3.52
N GLN A 359 -29.30 -26.53 -3.55
CA GLN A 359 -28.25 -25.54 -3.23
C GLN A 359 -27.64 -24.89 -4.50
N ALA A 360 -28.09 -25.29 -5.67
CA ALA A 360 -27.51 -24.87 -6.94
C ALA A 360 -27.56 -23.34 -7.13
N VAL A 361 -28.68 -22.70 -6.76
CA VAL A 361 -28.82 -21.23 -6.82
C VAL A 361 -27.87 -20.56 -5.85
N SER A 362 -27.86 -20.95 -4.57
CA SER A 362 -26.98 -20.34 -3.58
C SER A 362 -25.49 -20.58 -3.88
N LEU A 363 -25.14 -21.73 -4.51
CA LEU A 363 -23.78 -21.95 -5.01
C LEU A 363 -23.46 -21.00 -6.18
N SER A 364 -24.33 -20.93 -7.19
CA SER A 364 -24.09 -20.09 -8.37
C SER A 364 -23.99 -18.61 -8.03
N LEU A 365 -24.73 -18.13 -7.02
CA LEU A 365 -24.56 -16.80 -6.43
C LEU A 365 -23.18 -16.65 -5.76
N ALA A 366 -22.76 -17.63 -4.96
CA ALA A 366 -21.49 -17.59 -4.26
C ALA A 366 -20.27 -17.66 -5.20
N LEU A 367 -20.41 -18.27 -6.38
CA LEU A 367 -19.35 -18.35 -7.40
C LEU A 367 -19.04 -17.03 -8.08
N GLU A 368 -19.81 -16.03 -7.91
CA GLU A 368 -19.74 -14.65 -8.41
C GLU A 368 -18.91 -14.44 -9.70
N SER A 369 -19.52 -13.85 -10.72
CA SER A 369 -18.81 -13.32 -11.89
C SER A 369 -18.43 -11.85 -11.70
N PRO A 370 -17.24 -11.42 -12.12
CA PRO A 370 -16.88 -10.00 -12.19
C PRO A 370 -17.83 -9.19 -13.09
N THR A 371 -18.38 -9.83 -14.09
CA THR A 371 -19.25 -9.23 -15.14
C THR A 371 -20.74 -9.29 -14.83
N GLY A 372 -21.15 -9.95 -13.74
CA GLY A 372 -22.55 -10.00 -13.32
C GLY A 372 -23.08 -8.63 -12.90
N GLY A 373 -24.23 -8.22 -13.41
CA GLY A 373 -24.90 -6.98 -13.01
C GLY A 373 -25.20 -6.92 -11.51
N ASN A 374 -25.48 -5.72 -11.01
CA ASN A 374 -25.70 -5.50 -9.59
C ASN A 374 -26.89 -4.55 -9.34
N LEU A 375 -28.00 -5.10 -8.92
CA LEU A 375 -29.22 -4.38 -8.56
C LEU A 375 -29.24 -3.87 -7.11
N LEU A 376 -28.11 -3.85 -6.41
CA LEU A 376 -28.08 -3.26 -5.08
C LEU A 376 -28.38 -1.75 -5.16
N PRO A 377 -29.36 -1.21 -4.41
CA PRO A 377 -29.67 0.21 -4.39
C PRO A 377 -28.49 1.10 -4.02
N LEU A 378 -28.49 2.33 -4.52
CA LEU A 378 -27.36 3.27 -4.31
C LEU A 378 -27.12 3.58 -2.84
N ILE A 379 -28.17 3.55 -2.01
CA ILE A 379 -28.08 3.78 -0.58
C ILE A 379 -27.13 2.75 0.07
N TYR A 380 -27.31 1.47 -0.23
CA TYR A 380 -26.49 0.38 0.31
C TYR A 380 -25.07 0.40 -0.28
N LYS A 381 -24.94 0.75 -1.57
CA LYS A 381 -23.61 0.96 -2.19
C LYS A 381 -22.81 2.06 -1.51
N LYS A 382 -23.48 3.16 -1.12
CA LYS A 382 -22.86 4.28 -0.36
C LYS A 382 -22.42 3.81 1.03
N ILE A 383 -23.27 3.08 1.75
CA ILE A 383 -22.95 2.57 3.09
C ILE A 383 -21.73 1.62 3.01
N ASN A 384 -21.71 0.69 2.07
CA ASN A 384 -20.57 -0.20 1.84
C ASN A 384 -19.28 0.58 1.57
N ARG A 385 -19.35 1.61 0.73
CA ARG A 385 -18.21 2.48 0.42
C ARG A 385 -17.71 3.23 1.65
N ASN A 386 -18.64 3.80 2.43
CA ASN A 386 -18.29 4.52 3.66
C ASN A 386 -17.64 3.61 4.69
N ASN A 387 -18.18 2.42 4.89
CA ASN A 387 -17.59 1.39 5.77
C ASN A 387 -16.19 0.98 5.32
N PHE A 388 -15.96 0.86 4.00
CA PHE A 388 -14.64 0.59 3.44
C PHE A 388 -13.67 1.74 3.70
N ILE A 389 -14.10 2.99 3.44
CA ILE A 389 -13.29 4.19 3.69
C ILE A 389 -12.94 4.32 5.17
N GLN A 390 -13.91 4.08 6.08
CA GLN A 390 -13.66 4.09 7.53
C GLN A 390 -12.63 3.04 7.95
N LYS A 391 -12.72 1.82 7.43
CA LYS A 391 -11.73 0.77 7.70
C LYS A 391 -10.34 1.15 7.18
N LEU A 392 -10.27 1.77 5.99
CA LEU A 392 -9.01 2.25 5.42
C LEU A 392 -8.41 3.40 6.25
N ALA A 393 -9.25 4.33 6.70
CA ALA A 393 -8.83 5.42 7.58
C ALA A 393 -8.29 4.91 8.92
N LEU A 394 -9.00 3.95 9.56
CA LEU A 394 -8.53 3.30 10.79
C LEU A 394 -7.20 2.57 10.59
N ALA A 395 -7.03 1.85 9.48
CA ALA A 395 -5.76 1.21 9.13
C ALA A 395 -4.65 2.25 8.92
N GLY A 396 -4.96 3.38 8.27
CA GLY A 396 -4.03 4.50 8.11
C GLY A 396 -3.61 5.11 9.44
N ILE A 397 -4.56 5.35 10.35
CA ILE A 397 -4.26 5.84 11.71
C ILE A 397 -3.36 4.84 12.46
N PHE A 398 -3.66 3.56 12.37
CA PHE A 398 -2.86 2.52 13.03
C PHE A 398 -1.43 2.44 12.48
N THR A 399 -1.24 2.58 11.17
CA THR A 399 0.11 2.64 10.57
C THR A 399 0.88 3.88 11.01
N ILE A 400 0.22 5.04 11.11
CA ILE A 400 0.83 6.28 11.62
C ILE A 400 1.27 6.11 13.08
N LEU A 401 0.42 5.49 13.92
CA LEU A 401 0.77 5.22 15.32
C LEU A 401 1.98 4.29 15.45
N ILE A 402 2.07 3.25 14.61
CA ILE A 402 3.26 2.37 14.56
C ILE A 402 4.51 3.16 14.16
N LEU A 403 4.42 4.04 13.16
CA LEU A 403 5.55 4.88 12.75
C LEU A 403 5.99 5.85 13.87
N ILE A 404 5.04 6.47 14.56
CA ILE A 404 5.34 7.34 15.72
C ILE A 404 6.01 6.55 16.83
N ALA A 405 5.52 5.34 17.15
CA ALA A 405 6.12 4.46 18.14
C ALA A 405 7.55 4.07 17.74
N PHE A 406 7.76 3.71 16.47
CA PHE A 406 9.09 3.39 15.94
C PHE A 406 10.05 4.59 16.01
N MET A 407 9.59 5.79 15.61
CA MET A 407 10.38 7.02 15.75
C MET A 407 10.72 7.33 17.21
N SER A 408 9.75 7.16 18.11
CA SER A 408 9.94 7.40 19.55
C SER A 408 10.99 6.45 20.14
N ILE A 409 10.96 5.17 19.77
CA ILE A 409 11.97 4.19 20.18
C ILE A 409 13.36 4.60 19.64
N ASN A 410 13.43 5.01 18.38
CA ASN A 410 14.68 5.42 17.74
C ASN A 410 15.27 6.69 18.39
N ILE A 411 14.42 7.66 18.71
CA ILE A 411 14.84 8.87 19.46
C ILE A 411 15.30 8.50 20.87
N TYR A 412 14.59 7.62 21.55
CA TYR A 412 14.95 7.17 22.89
C TYR A 412 16.32 6.45 22.91
N THR A 413 16.58 5.57 21.96
CA THR A 413 17.87 4.87 21.83
C THR A 413 18.99 5.85 21.54
N LYS A 414 18.81 6.77 20.57
CA LYS A 414 19.78 7.83 20.28
C LYS A 414 20.06 8.75 21.48
N LYS A 415 19.01 9.12 22.23
CA LYS A 415 19.17 9.91 23.46
C LYS A 415 20.01 9.17 24.50
N LYS A 416 19.78 7.88 24.68
CA LYS A 416 20.54 7.03 25.60
C LYS A 416 22.01 6.90 25.20
N ASP A 417 22.26 6.73 23.89
CA ASP A 417 23.63 6.64 23.36
C ASP A 417 24.37 8.00 23.47
N LEU A 418 23.67 9.10 23.20
CA LEU A 418 24.21 10.44 23.38
C LEU A 418 24.54 10.71 24.86
N GLN A 419 23.66 10.34 25.79
CA GLN A 419 23.93 10.47 27.22
C GLN A 419 25.14 9.66 27.66
N ARG A 420 25.34 8.46 27.09
CA ARG A 420 26.54 7.65 27.36
C ARG A 420 27.80 8.32 26.84
N SER A 421 27.76 8.83 25.61
CA SER A 421 28.91 9.53 25.00
C SER A 421 29.25 10.84 25.72
N VAL A 422 28.26 11.60 26.20
CA VAL A 422 28.47 12.80 27.04
C VAL A 422 29.13 12.40 28.34
N LYS A 423 28.62 11.39 29.04
CA LYS A 423 29.19 10.92 30.30
C LYS A 423 30.63 10.39 30.17
N GLU A 424 30.94 9.79 29.02
CA GLU A 424 32.29 9.33 28.70
C GLU A 424 33.24 10.51 28.44
N LYS A 425 32.77 11.50 27.67
CA LYS A 425 33.53 12.73 27.45
C LYS A 425 33.76 13.54 28.76
N GLU A 426 32.74 13.65 29.61
CA GLU A 426 32.87 14.29 30.94
C GLU A 426 33.92 13.60 31.80
N ARG A 427 34.06 12.28 31.73
CA ARG A 427 35.15 11.55 32.42
C ARG A 427 36.53 11.86 31.85
N MET A 428 36.62 12.17 30.57
CA MET A 428 37.90 12.49 29.91
C MET A 428 38.35 13.93 30.11
N VAL A 429 37.43 14.86 30.44
CA VAL A 429 37.73 16.29 30.67
C VAL A 429 38.79 16.47 31.73
N PRO A 430 38.71 15.91 32.95
CA PRO A 430 39.73 16.12 33.99
C PRO A 430 41.10 15.51 33.59
N ILE A 431 41.09 14.41 32.84
CA ILE A 431 42.31 13.77 32.35
C ILE A 431 42.99 14.66 31.32
N ASN A 432 42.22 15.23 30.39
CA ASN A 432 42.74 16.14 29.39
C ASN A 432 43.23 17.47 30.02
N ASN A 433 42.50 18.01 30.98
CA ASN A 433 42.93 19.23 31.70
C ASN A 433 44.26 18.99 32.42
N LYS A 434 44.45 17.83 33.05
CA LYS A 434 45.73 17.49 33.68
C LYS A 434 46.87 17.35 32.64
N ARG A 435 46.57 16.82 31.46
CA ARG A 435 47.54 16.75 30.35
C ARG A 435 47.89 18.15 29.84
N ILE A 436 46.89 19.00 29.66
CA ILE A 436 47.11 20.41 29.22
C ILE A 436 47.99 21.13 30.22
N ALA A 437 47.68 21.07 31.52
CA ALA A 437 48.51 21.68 32.57
C ALA A 437 49.95 21.17 32.54
N MET A 438 50.16 19.88 32.34
CA MET A 438 51.50 19.30 32.21
C MET A 438 52.21 19.76 30.93
N TYR A 439 51.48 19.93 29.83
CA TYR A 439 52.06 20.51 28.60
C TYR A 439 52.45 21.98 28.78
N GLU A 440 51.62 22.76 29.45
CA GLU A 440 51.92 24.18 29.74
C GLU A 440 53.15 24.32 30.66
N GLU A 441 53.27 23.44 31.65
CA GLU A 441 54.47 23.40 32.53
C GLU A 441 55.74 23.04 31.73
N LEU A 442 55.68 22.00 30.91
CA LEU A 442 56.80 21.61 30.03
C LEU A 442 57.14 22.69 28.99
N GLN A 443 56.14 23.40 28.47
CA GLN A 443 56.32 24.50 27.53
C GLN A 443 57.03 25.67 28.22
N SER A 444 56.65 26.01 29.47
CA SER A 444 57.29 27.07 30.27
C SER A 444 58.72 26.71 30.62
N GLU A 445 59.00 25.46 30.98
CA GLU A 445 60.35 24.97 31.24
C GLU A 445 61.21 25.02 29.97
N LYS A 446 60.68 24.63 28.83
CA LYS A 446 61.35 24.70 27.52
C LYS A 446 61.74 26.17 27.19
N VAL A 447 60.77 27.09 27.33
CA VAL A 447 61.02 28.53 27.08
C VAL A 447 62.09 29.07 28.01
N SER A 448 62.08 28.67 29.30
CA SER A 448 63.11 29.02 30.25
C SER A 448 64.50 28.51 29.85
N LEU A 449 64.59 27.25 29.44
CA LEU A 449 65.82 26.64 28.95
C LEU A 449 66.34 27.33 27.68
N GLU A 450 65.45 27.63 26.73
CA GLU A 450 65.78 28.30 25.47
C GLU A 450 66.30 29.74 25.76
N SER A 451 65.71 30.45 26.75
CA SER A 451 66.18 31.76 27.17
C SER A 451 67.58 31.70 27.80
N GLN A 452 67.88 30.68 28.62
CA GLN A 452 69.20 30.46 29.20
C GLN A 452 70.23 30.12 28.10
N ILE A 453 69.90 29.30 27.14
CA ILE A 453 70.77 28.96 25.98
C ILE A 453 71.03 30.25 25.17
N SER A 454 69.98 31.05 24.92
CA SER A 454 70.14 32.34 24.20
C SER A 454 71.06 33.29 24.91
N ALA A 455 70.90 33.41 26.22
CA ALA A 455 71.80 34.29 27.04
C ALA A 455 73.28 33.81 27.00
N ILE A 456 73.54 32.51 27.06
CA ILE A 456 74.87 31.93 26.95
C ILE A 456 75.45 32.17 25.53
N ASN A 457 74.65 32.04 24.51
CA ASN A 457 75.06 32.25 23.10
C ASN A 457 75.37 33.75 22.84
N GLU A 458 74.61 34.68 23.46
CA GLU A 458 74.92 36.14 23.37
C GLU A 458 76.24 36.48 23.99
N LEU A 459 76.52 35.91 25.14
CA LEU A 459 77.82 36.12 25.81
C LEU A 459 79.02 35.62 24.99
N THR A 460 78.88 34.46 24.35
CA THR A 460 79.95 33.89 23.50
C THR A 460 80.13 34.64 22.18
N LYS A 461 79.08 35.21 21.60
CA LYS A 461 79.16 36.00 20.36
C LYS A 461 79.78 37.38 20.61
N GLN A 462 79.64 38.00 21.77
CA GLN A 462 80.26 39.26 22.09
C GLN A 462 81.78 39.12 22.16
N ASP A 463 82.35 38.07 22.70
CA ASP A 463 83.81 37.86 22.82
C ASP A 463 84.51 37.65 21.46
N GLU A 464 83.90 36.98 20.53
CA GLU A 464 84.46 36.79 19.18
C GLU A 464 84.51 38.07 18.36
N ASN A 465 83.49 38.91 18.42
CA ASN A 465 83.48 40.23 17.74
C ASN A 465 84.54 41.20 18.26
N ILE A 466 84.75 41.26 19.57
CA ILE A 466 85.77 42.11 20.15
C ILE A 466 87.17 41.68 19.76
N LEU A 467 87.47 40.40 19.77
CA LEU A 467 88.76 39.88 19.33
C LEU A 467 89.06 40.15 17.85
N GLN A 468 88.07 40.11 16.97
CA GLN A 468 88.21 40.47 15.55
C GLN A 468 88.48 41.93 15.37
N ILE A 469 87.79 42.83 16.09
CA ILE A 469 88.06 44.28 16.07
C ILE A 469 89.47 44.62 16.57
N ILE A 470 89.94 44.02 17.65
CA ILE A 470 91.31 44.22 18.14
C ILE A 470 92.35 43.81 17.13
N ARG A 471 92.16 42.64 16.44
CA ARG A 471 93.07 42.18 15.39
C ARG A 471 93.13 43.15 14.20
N LEU A 472 91.99 43.62 13.73
CA LEU A 472 91.88 44.57 12.63
C LEU A 472 92.56 45.87 12.93
N VAL A 473 92.27 46.44 14.08
CA VAL A 473 92.87 47.69 14.55
C VAL A 473 94.40 47.52 14.66
N THR A 474 94.90 46.43 15.21
CA THR A 474 96.32 46.15 15.34
C THR A 474 97.01 46.06 13.97
N HIS A 475 96.37 45.45 12.98
CA HIS A 475 96.94 45.36 11.62
C HIS A 475 96.86 46.65 10.81
N ALA A 476 95.82 47.45 11.06
CA ALA A 476 95.68 48.77 10.43
C ALA A 476 96.59 49.86 10.98
N THR A 477 97.12 49.64 12.15
CA THR A 477 97.95 50.66 12.87
C THR A 477 99.35 50.81 12.24
N PRO A 478 99.67 51.95 11.65
CA PRO A 478 100.97 52.17 11.04
C PRO A 478 102.13 52.21 12.12
N PRO A 479 103.33 51.89 11.67
CA PRO A 479 104.49 52.08 12.56
C PRO A 479 104.58 53.53 13.01
N TYR A 480 104.97 53.82 14.21
CA TYR A 480 105.04 55.12 14.88
C TYR A 480 103.76 55.63 15.53
N ILE A 481 102.65 54.93 15.38
CA ILE A 481 101.37 55.19 16.10
C ILE A 481 101.33 54.28 17.33
N ALA A 482 101.06 54.84 18.48
CA ALA A 482 100.75 54.10 19.69
C ALA A 482 99.32 54.44 20.13
N LEU A 483 98.45 53.42 20.09
CA LEU A 483 97.12 53.60 20.61
C LEU A 483 97.10 53.64 22.12
N THR A 484 96.43 54.64 22.68
CA THR A 484 96.29 54.85 24.12
C THR A 484 94.97 54.48 24.70
N SER A 485 93.94 54.43 23.84
CA SER A 485 92.60 54.03 24.24
C SER A 485 91.87 53.45 23.08
N LEU A 486 91.12 52.38 23.35
CA LEU A 486 90.18 51.78 22.45
C LEU A 486 88.85 51.60 23.19
N LYS A 487 87.80 52.21 22.67
CA LYS A 487 86.45 52.09 23.21
C LYS A 487 85.52 51.63 22.14
N TYR A 488 84.87 50.48 22.39
CA TYR A 488 83.88 49.90 21.53
C TYR A 488 82.49 49.95 22.16
N GLY A 489 81.50 50.53 21.50
CA GLY A 489 80.14 50.63 22.02
C GLY A 489 79.18 51.31 21.07
N MET A 490 77.90 51.34 21.43
CA MET A 490 76.88 52.05 20.64
C MET A 490 76.97 53.56 20.89
N GLY A 491 77.08 54.36 19.85
CA GLY A 491 77.02 55.78 19.87
C GLY A 491 76.00 56.39 18.93
N THR A 492 75.62 57.64 19.20
CA THR A 492 74.70 58.39 18.35
C THR A 492 75.49 59.21 17.34
N THR A 493 75.20 59.18 16.07
CA THR A 493 75.79 60.09 15.07
C THR A 493 75.21 61.48 15.26
N ALA A 494 75.97 62.37 15.89
CA ALA A 494 75.63 63.78 16.00
C ALA A 494 76.12 64.50 14.74
N SER A 495 75.20 64.88 13.85
CA SER A 495 75.51 65.88 12.80
C SER A 495 75.46 67.26 13.41
N GLY A 496 76.60 67.91 13.45
CA GLY A 496 76.66 69.29 13.90
C GLY A 496 76.09 70.25 12.86
N ASN A 497 75.16 71.08 13.30
CA ASN A 497 75.27 72.48 13.05
C ASN A 497 74.26 73.32 13.83
N ASN A 498 74.78 74.35 14.43
CA ASN A 498 74.27 75.46 15.16
C ASN A 498 72.90 76.07 14.78
N ARG A 499 72.24 76.56 15.87
CA ARG A 499 71.40 77.78 15.99
C ARG A 499 69.97 77.67 15.47
N SER A 500 68.95 77.56 16.23
CA SER A 500 68.27 78.64 16.95
C SER A 500 66.88 78.21 17.41
N ARG A 501 66.56 78.73 18.56
CA ARG A 501 65.32 78.84 19.32
C ARG A 501 63.98 78.65 18.54
N ARG A 502 63.10 77.93 19.26
CA ARG A 502 61.62 77.99 19.23
C ARG A 502 60.92 77.15 18.23
N ALA A 503 60.33 76.09 18.67
CA ALA A 503 58.94 75.92 18.94
C ALA A 503 58.60 74.41 19.01
N LYS A 504 57.89 74.10 20.05
CA LYS A 504 57.10 72.85 20.20
C LYS A 504 56.55 72.32 18.88
N ASN A 505 56.96 71.10 18.53
CA ASN A 505 55.97 70.07 18.26
C ASN A 505 56.69 68.72 18.09
N GLN A 506 56.13 67.76 18.75
CA GLN A 506 56.46 66.34 18.63
C GLN A 506 56.47 65.88 17.17
N ASN A 507 57.56 65.26 16.74
CA ASN A 507 57.56 63.92 16.18
C ASN A 507 58.99 63.56 15.76
N ASP A 508 59.49 62.53 16.34
CA ASP A 508 60.43 61.53 15.84
C ASP A 508 61.45 61.96 14.78
N GLN A 509 62.64 62.16 15.23
CA GLN A 509 63.81 61.73 14.47
C GLN A 509 64.61 60.76 15.36
N SER A 510 64.44 59.49 15.05
CA SER A 510 65.20 58.36 15.56
C SER A 510 66.70 58.61 15.17
N ALA A 511 67.48 59.06 16.06
CA ALA A 511 68.91 59.01 15.88
C ALA A 511 69.35 57.56 15.79
N GLU A 512 69.80 57.16 14.62
CA GLU A 512 70.27 55.82 14.36
C GLU A 512 71.48 55.53 15.26
N LYS A 513 71.32 54.59 16.17
CA LYS A 513 72.39 54.09 17.03
C LYS A 513 73.23 53.12 16.21
N LYS A 514 74.42 53.57 15.84
CA LYS A 514 75.42 52.70 15.19
C LYS A 514 76.52 52.28 16.18
N TRP A 515 76.99 51.04 15.93
CA TRP A 515 78.19 50.61 16.66
C TRP A 515 79.37 51.41 16.21
N MET A 516 80.15 51.91 17.16
CA MET A 516 81.34 52.70 16.85
C MET A 516 82.54 52.27 17.71
N LEU A 517 83.69 52.43 17.11
CA LEU A 517 84.95 52.23 17.72
C LEU A 517 85.64 53.58 17.81
N ARG A 518 85.99 54.00 19.02
CA ARG A 518 86.75 55.18 19.23
C ARG A 518 88.19 54.81 19.60
N LEU A 519 89.12 55.31 18.83
CA LEU A 519 90.51 55.07 18.95
C LEU A 519 91.23 56.39 19.29
N GLU A 520 91.95 56.38 20.36
CA GLU A 520 92.84 57.52 20.73
C GLU A 520 94.28 57.05 20.70
N GLY A 521 95.13 57.86 20.14
CA GLY A 521 96.53 57.50 20.01
C GLY A 521 97.48 58.69 19.99
N VAL A 522 98.68 58.35 20.09
CA VAL A 522 99.82 59.32 20.02
C VAL A 522 100.83 58.87 18.96
N ASN A 523 101.36 59.81 18.23
CA ASN A 523 102.44 59.56 17.34
C ASN A 523 103.75 59.93 18.06
N LYS A 524 104.67 58.96 18.18
CA LYS A 524 105.98 59.18 18.85
C LYS A 524 107.08 59.20 17.82
N ASP A 525 108.01 60.21 17.95
CA ASP A 525 109.22 60.35 17.15
C ASP A 525 109.04 60.34 15.61
N PRO A 526 108.25 61.21 15.07
CA PRO A 526 108.08 61.21 13.62
C PRO A 526 109.07 62.10 12.91
N PRO A 527 109.47 61.76 11.69
CA PRO A 527 110.02 62.75 10.77
C PRO A 527 108.96 63.75 10.40
N ASN A 528 109.29 64.95 9.98
CA ASN A 528 108.51 66.19 9.86
C ASN A 528 107.07 66.16 9.24
N ASP A 529 106.43 65.02 9.07
CA ASP A 529 105.11 64.95 8.50
C ASP A 529 104.12 64.13 9.37
N TYR A 530 103.68 64.69 10.48
CA TYR A 530 102.83 64.09 11.52
C TYR A 530 101.43 63.66 11.01
N GLY A 531 100.84 64.43 10.10
CA GLY A 531 99.48 64.16 9.56
C GLY A 531 99.40 62.97 8.65
N ILE A 532 100.52 62.60 8.00
CA ILE A 532 100.50 61.51 6.98
C ILE A 532 100.26 60.15 7.62
N PHE A 533 100.84 59.88 8.81
CA PHE A 533 100.64 58.56 9.47
C PHE A 533 99.20 58.41 10.03
N VAL A 534 98.59 59.50 10.52
CA VAL A 534 97.22 59.48 10.98
C VAL A 534 96.27 59.34 9.78
N ALA A 535 96.56 60.03 8.65
CA ALA A 535 95.78 59.85 7.41
C ALA A 535 95.94 58.43 6.88
N GLN A 536 97.20 57.88 6.92
CA GLN A 536 97.37 56.45 6.51
C GLN A 536 96.60 55.50 7.42
N PHE A 537 96.50 55.76 8.72
CA PHE A 537 95.75 54.95 9.66
C PHE A 537 94.28 55.01 9.37
N ILE A 538 93.76 56.17 9.05
CA ILE A 538 92.33 56.29 8.61
C ILE A 538 92.10 55.49 7.35
N VAL A 539 92.97 55.64 6.34
CA VAL A 539 92.82 54.87 5.07
C VAL A 539 92.92 53.38 5.34
N ASN A 540 93.85 52.89 6.12
CA ASN A 540 93.99 51.48 6.47
C ASN A 540 92.77 50.91 7.18
N LEU A 541 92.14 51.73 8.05
CA LEU A 541 90.88 51.35 8.71
C LEU A 541 89.70 51.27 7.70
N GLU A 542 89.62 52.25 6.78
CA GLU A 542 88.59 52.27 5.74
C GLU A 542 88.79 51.07 4.73
N GLU A 543 90.04 50.83 4.27
CA GLU A 543 90.36 49.73 3.37
C GLU A 543 90.15 48.34 4.02
N SER A 544 90.09 48.27 5.33
CA SER A 544 89.76 46.99 5.99
C SER A 544 88.40 46.47 5.67
N GLY A 545 87.47 47.29 5.09
CA GLY A 545 86.10 46.92 4.71
C GLY A 545 85.16 46.60 5.89
N TYR A 546 85.64 46.77 7.13
CA TYR A 546 84.93 46.50 8.36
C TYR A 546 84.21 47.73 8.95
N PHE A 547 84.73 48.91 8.57
CA PHE A 547 84.17 50.19 9.02
C PHE A 547 83.55 50.91 7.83
N SER A 548 82.31 51.43 8.06
CA SER A 548 81.55 52.10 7.00
C SER A 548 81.98 53.58 6.85
N GLU A 549 82.50 54.16 7.89
CA GLU A 549 82.95 55.53 7.88
C GLU A 549 84.02 55.71 9.01
N VAL A 550 85.14 56.29 8.66
CA VAL A 550 86.22 56.59 9.63
C VAL A 550 86.47 58.11 9.66
N LYS A 551 86.35 58.73 10.81
CA LYS A 551 86.47 60.18 10.96
C LYS A 551 87.54 60.53 11.99
N LEU A 552 88.36 61.50 11.66
CA LEU A 552 89.23 62.18 12.64
C LEU A 552 88.38 63.15 13.46
N GLU A 553 88.17 62.88 14.72
CA GLU A 553 87.35 63.68 15.60
C GLU A 553 88.10 64.83 16.25
N ARG A 554 89.33 64.59 16.59
CA ARG A 554 90.24 65.59 17.25
C ARG A 554 91.70 65.30 16.96
N GLU A 555 92.44 66.33 16.76
CA GLU A 555 93.88 66.28 16.69
C GLU A 555 94.52 67.45 17.48
N SER A 556 95.63 67.24 18.04
CA SER A 556 96.39 68.28 18.84
C SER A 556 97.84 67.94 18.88
N PHE A 557 98.68 68.96 18.69
CA PHE A 557 100.12 68.83 18.76
C PHE A 557 100.66 69.49 20.05
N ASN A 558 101.43 68.78 20.79
CA ASN A 558 102.08 69.29 22.00
C ASN A 558 103.54 69.61 21.71
N ASN A 559 103.85 70.93 21.68
CA ASN A 559 105.17 71.48 21.38
C ASN A 559 106.26 71.14 22.40
N GLU A 560 105.90 70.96 23.70
CA GLU A 560 106.85 70.62 24.74
C GLU A 560 107.29 69.16 24.70
N LYS A 561 106.39 68.25 24.41
CA LYS A 561 106.62 66.79 24.36
C LYS A 561 106.89 66.25 22.94
N LYS A 562 106.85 67.15 21.94
CA LYS A 562 106.94 66.77 20.52
C LYS A 562 106.03 65.54 20.16
N THR A 563 104.81 65.50 20.69
CA THR A 563 103.86 64.41 20.48
C THR A 563 102.61 64.94 19.80
N TYR A 564 102.12 64.20 18.79
CA TYR A 564 100.86 64.45 18.10
C TYR A 564 99.80 63.47 18.63
N THR A 565 98.72 63.97 19.20
CA THR A 565 97.65 63.20 19.74
C THR A 565 96.45 63.28 18.81
N PHE A 566 95.78 62.21 18.58
CA PHE A 566 94.59 62.14 17.72
C PHE A 566 93.48 61.25 18.33
N SER A 567 92.28 61.51 17.94
CA SER A 567 91.08 60.66 18.20
C SER A 567 90.37 60.38 16.89
N ILE A 568 90.15 59.13 16.60
CA ILE A 568 89.46 58.62 15.42
C ILE A 568 88.21 57.89 15.86
N VAL A 569 87.11 58.15 15.20
CA VAL A 569 85.85 57.38 15.34
C VAL A 569 85.60 56.63 14.06
N ALA A 570 85.42 55.33 14.16
CA ALA A 570 85.11 54.47 13.09
C ALA A 570 83.74 53.80 13.35
N TYR A 571 82.82 53.93 12.40
CA TYR A 571 81.49 53.36 12.49
C TYR A 571 81.47 51.99 11.84
N ILE A 572 80.79 51.05 12.48
CA ILE A 572 80.64 49.67 12.01
C ILE A 572 79.21 49.45 11.50
N ASP A 573 79.08 49.17 10.24
CA ASP A 573 77.78 48.66 9.68
C ASP A 573 77.71 47.20 9.99
N LYS A 574 76.75 46.79 10.81
CA LYS A 574 76.46 45.40 11.03
C LYS A 574 76.02 44.78 9.70
N LYS A 575 76.89 44.06 9.04
CA LYS A 575 76.43 43.07 8.08
C LYS A 575 75.82 41.93 8.89
N GLU A 576 74.48 41.71 8.66
CA GLU A 576 73.73 40.59 9.23
C GLU A 576 74.45 39.25 9.05
#